data_006452b4ad157a05f5dbc1fbc0b89051
#
_entry.id   006452b4ad157a05f5dbc1fbc0b89051
#
_cell.length_a   1.000
_cell.length_b   1.000
_cell.length_c   1.000
_cell.angle_alpha   90.00
_cell.angle_beta   90.00
_cell.angle_gamma   90.00
#
_symmetry.space_group_name_H-M   'P 1'
#
loop_
_entity.id
_entity.type
_entity.pdbx_description
1 polymer ?
#
loop_
_entity_poly.entity_id
_entity_poly.type
_entity_poly.pdbx_seq_one_letter_code
_entity_poly.pdbx_strand_id
1 'polypeptide(L)'
;MLAKLHAAGVGPKYLNFLDAYLSPRKGKVVVQGEASDLFTLLDMVFQGTVLGPPLWNTFFADVAAPAKESGGKESIFADDLNVFKEFDRETPLPEVVTELTDCRTRVHAWGRANRVAFDPSKEHLVVMHPSEFHGEPFRLLGCLIDLDLRMHSAVDQLLSQIRPKSTAILRTQAYYSTAELIMQYKTHIWSLTEFNCGAYFHAATTLLEKIDQVQRHFLDKLQVSVEKAFLDFNFAPTKLRRNIAILGLLHKRVLGLCHPSYDKLLPWYSQHFSSPRAVGHNKQLYGHWLEATQHRTLFRNSIFGMIDIYNNLPQYVVDAQSVSAFQGLLTKMAKIRCQRNDVDWESSFARRAGPDLDGSIIQADVGDDLPVLD
;
A
#
# COMPACT_ATOMS: atom_id res chain seq x y z
N MET A 1 -24.64 -17.59 -9.15
CA MET A 1 -24.62 -16.21 -9.65
C MET A 1 -26.02 -15.61 -9.73
N LEU A 2 -26.90 -16.04 -10.65
CA LEU A 2 -28.20 -15.40 -10.89
C LEU A 2 -29.12 -15.35 -9.65
N ALA A 3 -29.13 -16.38 -8.81
CA ALA A 3 -29.89 -16.36 -7.55
C ALA A 3 -29.42 -15.27 -6.58
N LYS A 4 -28.10 -15.03 -6.47
CA LYS A 4 -27.55 -13.97 -5.65
C LYS A 4 -27.88 -12.58 -6.19
N LEU A 5 -27.83 -12.40 -7.51
CA LEU A 5 -28.22 -11.15 -8.17
C LEU A 5 -29.73 -10.87 -8.00
N HIS A 6 -30.58 -11.92 -8.10
CA HIS A 6 -32.00 -11.78 -7.82
C HIS A 6 -32.29 -11.36 -6.39
N ALA A 7 -31.61 -11.99 -5.41
CA ALA A 7 -31.69 -11.63 -4.00
C ALA A 7 -31.19 -10.20 -3.71
N ALA A 8 -30.24 -9.70 -4.51
CA ALA A 8 -29.76 -8.31 -4.47
C ALA A 8 -30.71 -7.30 -5.18
N GLY A 9 -31.86 -7.74 -5.69
CA GLY A 9 -32.88 -6.85 -6.29
C GLY A 9 -32.70 -6.60 -7.79
N VAL A 10 -31.87 -7.35 -8.50
CA VAL A 10 -31.72 -7.23 -9.96
C VAL A 10 -32.99 -7.70 -10.65
N GLY A 11 -33.57 -6.84 -11.51
CA GLY A 11 -34.85 -7.09 -12.18
C GLY A 11 -34.80 -8.22 -13.21
N PRO A 12 -35.96 -8.89 -13.49
CA PRO A 12 -36.04 -10.09 -14.33
C PRO A 12 -35.47 -9.93 -15.75
N LYS A 13 -35.71 -8.79 -16.38
CA LYS A 13 -35.19 -8.51 -17.74
C LYS A 13 -33.66 -8.54 -17.79
N TYR A 14 -33.01 -7.99 -16.76
CA TYR A 14 -31.56 -7.99 -16.69
C TYR A 14 -31.00 -9.36 -16.30
N LEU A 15 -31.71 -10.10 -15.45
CA LEU A 15 -31.36 -11.49 -15.13
C LEU A 15 -31.41 -12.40 -16.36
N ASN A 16 -32.40 -12.25 -17.21
CA ASN A 16 -32.47 -13.02 -18.48
C ASN A 16 -31.34 -12.69 -19.43
N PHE A 17 -30.93 -11.41 -19.50
CA PHE A 17 -29.74 -11.02 -20.25
C PHE A 17 -28.48 -11.65 -19.67
N LEU A 18 -28.32 -11.62 -18.35
CA LEU A 18 -27.14 -12.18 -17.68
C LEU A 18 -27.13 -13.72 -17.78
N ASP A 19 -28.26 -14.39 -17.78
CA ASP A 19 -28.34 -15.83 -18.01
C ASP A 19 -27.79 -16.20 -19.39
N ALA A 20 -28.24 -15.51 -20.43
CA ALA A 20 -27.70 -15.68 -21.78
C ALA A 20 -26.18 -15.29 -21.86
N TYR A 21 -25.76 -14.25 -21.15
CA TYR A 21 -24.37 -13.84 -21.11
C TYR A 21 -23.44 -14.85 -20.41
N LEU A 22 -23.93 -15.49 -19.35
CA LEU A 22 -23.18 -16.49 -18.54
C LEU A 22 -23.34 -17.92 -19.10
N SER A 23 -24.10 -18.10 -20.17
CA SER A 23 -24.26 -19.43 -20.80
C SER A 23 -22.92 -20.03 -21.21
N PRO A 24 -22.77 -21.36 -21.15
CA PRO A 24 -21.51 -22.03 -21.50
C PRO A 24 -21.04 -21.68 -22.90
N ARG A 25 -19.74 -21.40 -23.02
CA ARG A 25 -19.08 -21.06 -24.28
C ARG A 25 -18.14 -22.18 -24.71
N LYS A 26 -17.87 -22.28 -26.00
CA LYS A 26 -16.83 -23.13 -26.54
C LYS A 26 -15.58 -22.31 -26.81
N GLY A 27 -14.43 -22.84 -26.45
CA GLY A 27 -13.12 -22.25 -26.68
C GLY A 27 -12.15 -23.23 -27.29
N LYS A 28 -11.07 -22.70 -27.88
CA LYS A 28 -9.89 -23.45 -28.30
C LYS A 28 -8.64 -22.65 -27.96
N VAL A 29 -7.56 -23.33 -27.67
CA VAL A 29 -6.23 -22.72 -27.51
C VAL A 29 -5.51 -22.71 -28.86
N VAL A 30 -4.91 -21.58 -29.22
CA VAL A 30 -4.10 -21.45 -30.44
C VAL A 30 -2.66 -21.12 -30.02
N VAL A 31 -1.71 -21.97 -30.42
CA VAL A 31 -0.28 -21.79 -30.19
C VAL A 31 0.45 -21.92 -31.51
N GLN A 32 1.19 -20.91 -31.89
CA GLN A 32 1.97 -20.88 -33.18
C GLN A 32 1.13 -21.20 -34.44
N GLY A 33 -0.14 -20.86 -34.44
CA GLY A 33 -1.05 -21.12 -35.55
C GLY A 33 -1.79 -22.47 -35.49
N GLU A 34 -1.37 -23.39 -34.64
CA GLU A 34 -2.04 -24.67 -34.39
C GLU A 34 -3.12 -24.51 -33.33
N ALA A 35 -4.31 -25.07 -33.61
CA ALA A 35 -5.47 -24.98 -32.73
C ALA A 35 -5.77 -26.32 -32.04
N SER A 36 -6.06 -26.28 -30.74
CA SER A 36 -6.58 -27.44 -30.01
C SER A 36 -8.00 -27.81 -30.45
N ASP A 37 -8.46 -28.97 -30.01
CA ASP A 37 -9.88 -29.31 -30.06
C ASP A 37 -10.75 -28.33 -29.29
N LEU A 38 -12.01 -28.21 -29.66
CA LEU A 38 -12.99 -27.39 -28.97
C LEU A 38 -13.33 -28.00 -27.60
N PHE A 39 -13.23 -27.19 -26.56
CA PHE A 39 -13.65 -27.53 -25.21
C PHE A 39 -14.74 -26.57 -24.71
N THR A 40 -15.56 -27.02 -23.78
CA THR A 40 -16.63 -26.21 -23.21
C THR A 40 -16.11 -25.48 -21.96
N LEU A 41 -16.33 -24.18 -21.91
CA LEU A 41 -16.05 -23.30 -20.76
C LEU A 41 -17.31 -23.27 -19.90
N LEU A 42 -17.26 -23.92 -18.74
CA LEU A 42 -18.35 -24.00 -17.78
C LEU A 42 -18.08 -23.11 -16.57
N ASP A 43 -19.15 -22.61 -15.96
CA ASP A 43 -19.12 -21.91 -14.66
C ASP A 43 -18.12 -20.76 -14.56
N MET A 44 -17.95 -19.99 -15.63
CA MET A 44 -16.93 -18.92 -15.71
C MET A 44 -17.55 -17.54 -15.81
N VAL A 45 -16.92 -16.60 -15.10
CA VAL A 45 -16.98 -15.17 -15.40
C VAL A 45 -15.76 -14.85 -16.29
N PHE A 46 -15.99 -14.43 -17.54
CA PHE A 46 -14.93 -14.28 -18.52
C PHE A 46 -13.99 -13.14 -18.17
N GLN A 47 -12.70 -13.45 -18.05
CA GLN A 47 -11.66 -12.45 -17.83
C GLN A 47 -11.55 -11.49 -19.04
N GLY A 48 -11.27 -10.21 -18.76
CA GLY A 48 -11.16 -9.16 -19.78
C GLY A 48 -12.50 -8.58 -20.25
N THR A 49 -13.61 -8.99 -19.67
CA THR A 49 -14.94 -8.42 -19.96
C THR A 49 -15.31 -7.32 -18.96
N VAL A 50 -16.08 -6.32 -19.42
CA VAL A 50 -16.53 -5.20 -18.57
C VAL A 50 -17.41 -5.67 -17.41
N LEU A 51 -18.24 -6.70 -17.62
CA LEU A 51 -19.15 -7.24 -16.61
C LEU A 51 -18.48 -8.25 -15.66
N GLY A 52 -17.30 -8.76 -16.02
CA GLY A 52 -16.59 -9.75 -15.20
C GLY A 52 -16.36 -9.32 -13.76
N PRO A 53 -15.65 -8.20 -13.52
CA PRO A 53 -15.35 -7.76 -12.17
C PRO A 53 -16.58 -7.47 -11.29
N PRO A 54 -17.62 -6.74 -11.72
CA PRO A 54 -18.80 -6.52 -10.90
C PRO A 54 -19.61 -7.79 -10.64
N LEU A 55 -19.69 -8.71 -11.59
CA LEU A 55 -20.35 -10.00 -11.38
C LEU A 55 -19.58 -10.87 -10.38
N TRP A 56 -18.25 -10.91 -10.49
CA TRP A 56 -17.41 -11.62 -9.53
C TRP A 56 -17.55 -11.03 -8.13
N ASN A 57 -17.45 -9.74 -7.98
CA ASN A 57 -17.58 -9.07 -6.69
C ASN A 57 -18.93 -9.36 -6.02
N THR A 58 -20.03 -9.32 -6.80
CA THR A 58 -21.36 -9.66 -6.28
C THR A 58 -21.48 -11.13 -5.90
N PHE A 59 -20.89 -12.01 -6.68
CA PHE A 59 -20.91 -13.45 -6.40
C PHE A 59 -20.07 -13.81 -5.18
N PHE A 60 -18.89 -13.20 -5.04
CA PHE A 60 -17.90 -13.54 -4.02
C PHE A 60 -18.13 -12.80 -2.70
N ALA A 61 -18.96 -11.75 -2.67
CA ALA A 61 -19.16 -10.90 -1.49
C ALA A 61 -19.58 -11.66 -0.24
N ASP A 62 -20.39 -12.70 -0.36
CA ASP A 62 -20.91 -13.46 0.77
C ASP A 62 -19.93 -14.53 1.31
N VAL A 63 -18.74 -14.70 0.70
CA VAL A 63 -17.65 -15.49 1.28
C VAL A 63 -17.19 -14.91 2.63
N ALA A 64 -17.47 -13.65 2.87
CA ALA A 64 -17.22 -12.99 4.15
C ALA A 64 -18.13 -13.48 5.31
N ALA A 65 -19.28 -14.08 5.02
CA ALA A 65 -20.22 -14.51 6.06
C ALA A 65 -19.60 -15.48 7.08
N PRO A 66 -18.90 -16.56 6.69
CA PRO A 66 -18.22 -17.43 7.63
C PRO A 66 -17.21 -16.75 8.54
N ALA A 67 -16.48 -15.75 8.00
CA ALA A 67 -15.52 -14.96 8.77
C ALA A 67 -16.21 -14.11 9.84
N LYS A 68 -17.30 -13.42 9.48
CA LYS A 68 -18.11 -12.60 10.39
C LYS A 68 -18.76 -13.41 11.48
N GLU A 69 -19.32 -14.57 11.14
CA GLU A 69 -19.92 -15.51 12.09
C GLU A 69 -18.91 -16.01 13.12
N SER A 70 -17.63 -16.08 12.75
CA SER A 70 -16.52 -16.43 13.68
C SER A 70 -15.97 -15.23 14.46
N GLY A 71 -16.58 -14.03 14.35
CA GLY A 71 -16.10 -12.81 14.98
C GLY A 71 -14.86 -12.21 14.28
N GLY A 72 -14.52 -12.68 13.10
CA GLY A 72 -13.41 -12.15 12.30
C GLY A 72 -13.81 -10.94 11.46
N LYS A 73 -12.80 -10.22 10.99
CA LYS A 73 -12.90 -9.14 9.99
C LYS A 73 -12.33 -9.66 8.69
N GLU A 74 -12.96 -9.34 7.58
CA GLU A 74 -12.50 -9.74 6.26
C GLU A 74 -11.90 -8.59 5.46
N SER A 75 -10.99 -8.94 4.56
CA SER A 75 -10.53 -8.09 3.48
C SER A 75 -10.47 -8.90 2.19
N ILE A 76 -11.22 -8.48 1.19
CA ILE A 76 -11.35 -9.16 -0.10
C ILE A 76 -10.75 -8.26 -1.18
N PHE A 77 -9.86 -8.82 -1.98
CA PHE A 77 -9.32 -8.17 -3.16
C PHE A 77 -9.35 -9.15 -4.34
N ALA A 78 -10.27 -8.93 -5.27
CA ALA A 78 -10.57 -9.83 -6.37
C ALA A 78 -10.94 -11.25 -5.85
N ASP A 79 -10.08 -12.24 -6.05
CA ASP A 79 -10.21 -13.63 -5.58
C ASP A 79 -9.46 -13.88 -4.25
N ASP A 80 -8.62 -12.96 -3.81
CA ASP A 80 -7.89 -13.06 -2.55
C ASP A 80 -8.81 -12.73 -1.35
N LEU A 81 -8.98 -13.69 -0.45
CA LEU A 81 -9.69 -13.52 0.82
C LEU A 81 -8.71 -13.55 1.98
N ASN A 82 -8.72 -12.49 2.78
CA ASN A 82 -7.97 -12.42 4.03
C ASN A 82 -8.95 -12.27 5.19
N VAL A 83 -8.77 -13.06 6.24
CA VAL A 83 -9.58 -12.98 7.47
C VAL A 83 -8.65 -12.66 8.64
N PHE A 84 -9.03 -11.65 9.41
CA PHE A 84 -8.29 -11.19 10.59
C PHE A 84 -9.16 -11.37 11.82
N LYS A 85 -8.61 -11.97 12.86
CA LYS A 85 -9.28 -12.09 14.16
C LYS A 85 -8.33 -11.62 15.26
N GLU A 86 -8.85 -10.83 16.18
CA GLU A 86 -8.14 -10.37 17.37
C GLU A 86 -8.47 -11.33 18.53
N PHE A 87 -7.46 -11.69 19.30
CA PHE A 87 -7.57 -12.54 20.48
C PHE A 87 -6.95 -11.82 21.68
N ASP A 88 -7.44 -12.12 22.87
CA ASP A 88 -6.80 -11.67 24.08
C ASP A 88 -5.39 -12.27 24.19
N ARG A 89 -4.48 -11.50 24.77
CA ARG A 89 -3.07 -11.89 24.86
C ARG A 89 -2.85 -13.18 25.62
N GLU A 90 -3.71 -13.46 26.60
CA GLU A 90 -3.66 -14.64 27.45
C GLU A 90 -4.29 -15.88 26.81
N THR A 91 -4.93 -15.75 25.64
CA THR A 91 -5.53 -16.88 24.94
C THR A 91 -4.46 -17.87 24.48
N PRO A 92 -4.53 -19.13 24.90
CA PRO A 92 -3.51 -20.13 24.53
C PRO A 92 -3.43 -20.32 23.01
N LEU A 93 -2.21 -20.39 22.48
CA LEU A 93 -1.96 -20.56 21.05
C LEU A 93 -2.73 -21.75 20.41
N PRO A 94 -2.85 -22.93 21.04
CA PRO A 94 -3.65 -24.03 20.49
C PRO A 94 -5.13 -23.68 20.30
N GLU A 95 -5.71 -22.89 21.21
CA GLU A 95 -7.10 -22.42 21.11
C GLU A 95 -7.26 -21.45 19.93
N VAL A 96 -6.35 -20.48 19.81
CA VAL A 96 -6.30 -19.55 18.66
C VAL A 96 -6.24 -20.30 17.33
N VAL A 97 -5.33 -21.28 17.21
CA VAL A 97 -5.16 -22.09 15.99
C VAL A 97 -6.42 -22.92 15.70
N THR A 98 -7.07 -23.44 16.74
CA THR A 98 -8.32 -24.21 16.58
C THR A 98 -9.42 -23.32 16.02
N GLU A 99 -9.66 -22.14 16.60
CA GLU A 99 -10.69 -21.21 16.11
C GLU A 99 -10.42 -20.71 14.67
N LEU A 100 -9.18 -20.44 14.32
CA LEU A 100 -8.81 -20.04 12.95
C LEU A 100 -9.02 -21.20 11.97
N THR A 101 -8.74 -22.45 12.41
CA THR A 101 -8.97 -23.66 11.62
C THR A 101 -10.47 -23.90 11.39
N ASP A 102 -11.30 -23.65 12.39
CA ASP A 102 -12.75 -23.74 12.28
C ASP A 102 -13.30 -22.68 11.29
N CYS A 103 -12.80 -21.46 11.39
CA CYS A 103 -13.14 -20.40 10.43
C CYS A 103 -12.78 -20.82 9.00
N ARG A 104 -11.55 -21.31 8.77
CA ARG A 104 -11.11 -21.86 7.48
C ARG A 104 -12.05 -22.97 6.98
N THR A 105 -12.43 -23.90 7.85
CA THR A 105 -13.32 -25.00 7.49
C THR A 105 -14.70 -24.51 7.03
N ARG A 106 -15.23 -23.45 7.65
CA ARG A 106 -16.50 -22.80 7.23
C ARG A 106 -16.35 -22.10 5.89
N VAL A 107 -15.21 -21.42 5.63
CA VAL A 107 -14.92 -20.82 4.32
C VAL A 107 -14.89 -21.90 3.22
N HIS A 108 -14.24 -23.03 3.48
CA HIS A 108 -14.25 -24.16 2.54
C HIS A 108 -15.64 -24.76 2.33
N ALA A 109 -16.50 -24.81 3.37
CA ALA A 109 -17.89 -25.23 3.22
C ALA A 109 -18.66 -24.28 2.31
N TRP A 110 -18.48 -22.97 2.46
CA TRP A 110 -19.02 -21.98 1.53
C TRP A 110 -18.51 -22.21 0.09
N GLY A 111 -17.21 -22.48 -0.08
CA GLY A 111 -16.62 -22.79 -1.38
C GLY A 111 -17.30 -23.96 -2.05
N ARG A 112 -17.44 -25.08 -1.34
CA ARG A 112 -18.15 -26.27 -1.85
C ARG A 112 -19.61 -25.97 -2.27
N ALA A 113 -20.31 -25.20 -1.45
CA ALA A 113 -21.70 -24.82 -1.74
C ALA A 113 -21.82 -23.89 -2.96
N ASN A 114 -20.81 -23.10 -3.25
CA ASN A 114 -20.78 -22.13 -4.35
C ASN A 114 -19.93 -22.59 -5.56
N ARG A 115 -19.43 -23.82 -5.57
CA ARG A 115 -18.56 -24.40 -6.61
C ARG A 115 -17.25 -23.59 -6.80
N VAL A 116 -16.70 -23.07 -5.72
CA VAL A 116 -15.40 -22.39 -5.67
C VAL A 116 -14.41 -23.31 -4.95
N ALA A 117 -13.31 -23.63 -5.61
CA ALA A 117 -12.22 -24.37 -5.01
C ALA A 117 -11.14 -23.39 -4.54
N PHE A 118 -10.78 -23.46 -3.25
CA PHE A 118 -9.61 -22.80 -2.72
C PHE A 118 -8.40 -23.73 -2.89
N ASP A 119 -7.25 -23.18 -3.26
CA ASP A 119 -6.00 -23.93 -3.42
C ASP A 119 -5.29 -24.07 -2.06
N PRO A 120 -5.24 -25.29 -1.47
CA PRO A 120 -4.63 -25.48 -0.16
C PRO A 120 -3.13 -25.06 -0.10
N SER A 121 -2.43 -25.10 -1.25
CA SER A 121 -1.01 -24.72 -1.32
C SER A 121 -0.78 -23.21 -1.19
N LYS A 122 -1.82 -22.40 -1.33
CA LYS A 122 -1.81 -20.94 -1.22
C LYS A 122 -2.43 -20.43 0.08
N GLU A 123 -2.94 -21.34 0.91
CA GLU A 123 -3.56 -20.98 2.16
C GLU A 123 -2.51 -20.82 3.26
N HIS A 124 -2.61 -19.71 3.98
CA HIS A 124 -1.76 -19.41 5.12
C HIS A 124 -2.63 -19.21 6.36
N LEU A 125 -2.34 -19.96 7.43
CA LEU A 125 -2.86 -19.73 8.75
C LEU A 125 -1.70 -19.22 9.59
N VAL A 126 -1.79 -17.96 10.04
CA VAL A 126 -0.71 -17.29 10.74
C VAL A 126 -1.22 -16.65 12.03
N VAL A 127 -0.41 -16.74 13.08
CA VAL A 127 -0.63 -16.05 14.35
C VAL A 127 0.55 -15.14 14.61
N MET A 128 0.27 -13.85 14.79
CA MET A 128 1.24 -12.84 15.16
C MET A 128 1.10 -12.55 16.66
N HIS A 129 2.11 -12.90 17.43
CA HIS A 129 2.14 -12.67 18.86
C HIS A 129 3.55 -12.22 19.28
N PRO A 130 3.72 -11.38 20.33
CA PRO A 130 5.05 -10.87 20.72
C PRO A 130 6.08 -11.93 21.07
N SER A 131 5.67 -13.11 21.53
CA SER A 131 6.56 -14.19 21.98
C SER A 131 6.31 -15.53 21.28
N GLU A 132 5.14 -15.74 20.70
CA GLU A 132 4.73 -17.02 20.13
C GLU A 132 4.17 -16.80 18.73
N PHE A 133 4.86 -17.29 17.72
CA PHE A 133 4.42 -17.23 16.33
C PHE A 133 3.92 -18.58 15.87
N HIS A 134 2.94 -18.57 14.94
CA HIS A 134 2.52 -19.76 14.23
C HIS A 134 2.41 -19.48 12.74
N GLY A 135 2.90 -20.42 11.92
CA GLY A 135 2.91 -20.30 10.47
C GLY A 135 4.23 -19.78 9.92
N GLU A 136 4.22 -19.46 8.65
CA GLU A 136 5.36 -18.97 7.86
C GLU A 136 5.09 -17.55 7.35
N PRO A 137 6.13 -16.76 7.01
CA PRO A 137 5.95 -15.49 6.32
C PRO A 137 5.06 -15.67 5.09
N PHE A 138 4.06 -14.82 4.93
CA PHE A 138 3.06 -14.95 3.88
C PHE A 138 3.03 -13.74 2.96
N ARG A 139 2.49 -13.94 1.76
CA ARG A 139 2.37 -12.88 0.77
C ARG A 139 0.99 -12.25 0.82
N LEU A 140 0.94 -10.94 1.06
CA LEU A 140 -0.29 -10.16 1.00
C LEU A 140 -0.16 -9.12 -0.12
N LEU A 141 -0.98 -9.26 -1.16
CA LEU A 141 -1.00 -8.35 -2.32
C LEU A 141 0.39 -8.03 -2.87
N GLY A 142 1.24 -9.05 -2.99
CA GLY A 142 2.60 -8.94 -3.51
C GLY A 142 3.67 -8.55 -2.49
N CYS A 143 3.30 -8.13 -1.29
CA CYS A 143 4.23 -7.86 -0.19
C CYS A 143 4.39 -9.10 0.69
N LEU A 144 5.63 -9.46 1.00
CA LEU A 144 5.94 -10.52 1.95
C LEU A 144 5.88 -9.95 3.37
N ILE A 145 5.08 -10.56 4.24
CA ILE A 145 4.84 -10.11 5.62
C ILE A 145 5.52 -11.09 6.57
N ASP A 146 6.45 -10.59 7.39
CA ASP A 146 7.07 -11.35 8.46
C ASP A 146 6.12 -11.43 9.67
N LEU A 147 6.14 -12.54 10.41
CA LEU A 147 5.27 -12.72 11.56
C LEU A 147 5.59 -11.77 12.72
N ASP A 148 6.83 -11.31 12.81
CA ASP A 148 7.29 -10.31 13.79
C ASP A 148 7.14 -8.85 13.29
N LEU A 149 6.61 -8.65 12.10
CA LEU A 149 6.41 -7.35 11.44
C LEU A 149 7.69 -6.51 11.27
N ARG A 150 8.87 -7.11 11.30
CA ARG A 150 10.15 -6.39 11.08
C ARG A 150 10.45 -6.12 9.62
N MET A 151 9.74 -6.79 8.70
CA MET A 151 9.80 -6.62 7.26
C MET A 151 11.16 -6.95 6.63
N HIS A 152 11.95 -7.82 7.26
CA HIS A 152 13.23 -8.28 6.71
C HIS A 152 13.04 -9.00 5.38
N SER A 153 12.11 -9.96 5.34
CA SER A 153 11.82 -10.76 4.14
C SER A 153 11.31 -9.90 3.00
N ALA A 154 10.46 -8.91 3.28
CA ALA A 154 9.96 -7.97 2.27
C ALA A 154 11.08 -7.14 1.65
N VAL A 155 11.96 -6.58 2.49
CA VAL A 155 13.08 -5.74 2.03
C VAL A 155 14.12 -6.58 1.29
N ASP A 156 14.47 -7.77 1.78
CA ASP A 156 15.43 -8.67 1.11
C ASP A 156 14.89 -9.13 -0.25
N GLN A 157 13.60 -9.46 -0.36
CA GLN A 157 12.94 -9.74 -1.63
C GLN A 157 13.01 -8.53 -2.58
N LEU A 158 12.71 -7.33 -2.11
CA LEU A 158 12.80 -6.12 -2.92
C LEU A 158 14.23 -5.90 -3.41
N LEU A 159 15.23 -6.03 -2.54
CA LEU A 159 16.64 -5.89 -2.89
C LEU A 159 17.10 -6.92 -3.93
N SER A 160 16.62 -8.16 -3.84
CA SER A 160 16.90 -9.21 -4.83
C SER A 160 16.37 -8.88 -6.22
N GLN A 161 15.31 -8.06 -6.32
CA GLN A 161 14.73 -7.59 -7.58
C GLN A 161 15.40 -6.33 -8.12
N ILE A 162 15.67 -5.33 -7.26
CA ILE A 162 16.14 -4.03 -7.73
C ILE A 162 17.65 -3.97 -8.00
N ARG A 163 18.48 -4.70 -7.24
CA ARG A 163 19.94 -4.73 -7.45
C ARG A 163 20.33 -5.24 -8.82
N PRO A 164 19.84 -6.41 -9.31
CA PRO A 164 20.15 -6.89 -10.66
C PRO A 164 19.68 -5.94 -11.75
N LYS A 165 18.48 -5.32 -11.59
CA LYS A 165 17.94 -4.35 -12.54
C LYS A 165 18.83 -3.10 -12.61
N SER A 166 19.24 -2.55 -11.46
CA SER A 166 20.16 -1.41 -11.41
C SER A 166 21.49 -1.73 -12.11
N THR A 167 22.05 -2.91 -11.86
CA THR A 167 23.28 -3.37 -12.52
C THR A 167 23.10 -3.54 -14.02
N ALA A 168 21.95 -4.08 -14.46
CA ALA A 168 21.65 -4.23 -15.88
C ALA A 168 21.57 -2.88 -16.60
N ILE A 169 20.92 -1.88 -15.99
CA ILE A 169 20.87 -0.51 -16.53
C ILE A 169 22.27 0.09 -16.63
N LEU A 170 23.10 -0.04 -15.59
CA LEU A 170 24.48 0.48 -15.61
C LEU A 170 25.37 -0.16 -16.69
N ARG A 171 25.16 -1.43 -17.05
CA ARG A 171 25.87 -2.09 -18.14
C ARG A 171 25.61 -1.46 -19.51
N THR A 172 24.53 -0.72 -19.68
CA THR A 172 24.18 -0.04 -20.92
C THR A 172 24.72 1.40 -20.98
N GLN A 173 25.52 1.85 -19.99
CA GLN A 173 26.03 3.21 -19.86
C GLN A 173 26.79 3.71 -21.11
N ALA A 174 27.44 2.82 -21.85
CA ALA A 174 28.15 3.18 -23.07
C ALA A 174 27.21 3.58 -24.23
N TYR A 175 25.92 3.26 -24.14
CA TYR A 175 24.95 3.42 -25.24
C TYR A 175 23.89 4.48 -24.96
N TYR A 176 23.72 4.89 -23.69
CA TYR A 176 22.66 5.80 -23.28
C TYR A 176 23.21 7.00 -22.49
N SER A 177 22.58 8.13 -22.65
CA SER A 177 22.87 9.32 -21.86
C SER A 177 22.46 9.15 -20.39
N THR A 178 23.00 9.97 -19.51
CA THR A 178 22.62 9.98 -18.08
C THR A 178 21.10 10.19 -17.89
N ALA A 179 20.47 11.04 -18.69
CA ALA A 179 19.02 11.28 -18.60
C ALA A 179 18.20 10.02 -18.95
N GLU A 180 18.63 9.28 -19.98
CA GLU A 180 17.97 8.04 -20.40
C GLU A 180 18.15 6.92 -19.38
N LEU A 181 19.35 6.77 -18.81
CA LEU A 181 19.62 5.81 -17.75
C LEU A 181 18.79 6.08 -16.49
N ILE A 182 18.67 7.35 -16.10
CA ILE A 182 17.81 7.78 -14.99
C ILE A 182 16.34 7.47 -15.32
N MET A 183 15.89 7.69 -16.56
CA MET A 183 14.52 7.34 -16.97
C MET A 183 14.26 5.84 -16.88
N GLN A 184 15.21 5.01 -17.31
CA GLN A 184 15.11 3.55 -17.16
C GLN A 184 15.02 3.15 -15.68
N TYR A 185 15.84 3.77 -14.81
CA TYR A 185 15.77 3.53 -13.36
C TYR A 185 14.39 3.88 -12.80
N LYS A 186 13.84 5.05 -13.15
CA LYS A 186 12.50 5.46 -12.75
C LYS A 186 11.44 4.44 -13.18
N THR A 187 11.53 3.97 -14.41
CA THR A 187 10.54 3.06 -14.98
C THR A 187 10.60 1.67 -14.33
N HIS A 188 11.81 1.12 -14.12
CA HIS A 188 11.98 -0.28 -13.75
C HIS A 188 12.25 -0.53 -12.27
N ILE A 189 12.67 0.48 -11.51
CA ILE A 189 13.06 0.34 -10.11
C ILE A 189 12.15 1.13 -9.18
N TRP A 190 11.81 2.40 -9.50
CA TRP A 190 10.90 3.15 -8.65
C TRP A 190 9.53 2.50 -8.51
N SER A 191 9.00 1.93 -9.60
CA SER A 191 7.73 1.19 -9.55
C SER A 191 7.75 0.07 -8.52
N LEU A 192 8.88 -0.63 -8.36
CA LEU A 192 9.04 -1.69 -7.37
C LEU A 192 9.20 -1.15 -5.95
N THR A 193 10.01 -0.08 -5.78
CA THR A 193 10.26 0.50 -4.45
C THR A 193 9.06 1.24 -3.88
N GLU A 194 8.14 1.73 -4.72
CA GLU A 194 6.98 2.51 -4.30
C GLU A 194 5.72 1.65 -4.14
N PHE A 195 5.60 0.56 -4.90
CA PHE A 195 4.39 -0.25 -4.95
C PHE A 195 3.90 -0.68 -3.56
N ASN A 196 4.79 -1.19 -2.71
CA ASN A 196 4.44 -1.67 -1.37
C ASN A 196 5.09 -0.84 -0.25
N CYS A 197 5.53 0.40 -0.52
CA CYS A 197 6.27 1.19 0.47
C CYS A 197 5.49 1.39 1.78
N GLY A 198 4.18 1.50 1.74
CA GLY A 198 3.33 1.60 2.92
C GLY A 198 3.41 0.39 3.84
N ALA A 199 3.58 -0.82 3.29
CA ALA A 199 3.66 -2.05 4.05
C ALA A 199 4.99 -2.18 4.81
N TYR A 200 6.13 -1.83 4.19
CA TYR A 200 7.45 -1.93 4.83
C TYR A 200 7.98 -0.60 5.41
N PHE A 201 7.21 0.47 5.37
CA PHE A 201 7.62 1.80 5.84
C PHE A 201 8.09 1.82 7.30
N HIS A 202 7.49 0.99 8.13
CA HIS A 202 7.80 0.87 9.56
C HIS A 202 9.06 0.03 9.88
N ALA A 203 9.69 -0.55 8.86
CA ALA A 203 10.94 -1.30 9.05
C ALA A 203 12.05 -0.44 9.66
N ALA A 204 13.03 -1.08 10.30
CA ALA A 204 14.17 -0.39 10.90
C ALA A 204 14.90 0.49 9.87
N THR A 205 15.37 1.66 10.30
CA THR A 205 16.07 2.62 9.44
C THR A 205 17.25 1.98 8.71
N THR A 206 18.03 1.15 9.41
CA THR A 206 19.16 0.41 8.81
C THR A 206 18.75 -0.55 7.70
N LEU A 207 17.53 -1.09 7.79
CA LEU A 207 16.98 -1.96 6.76
C LEU A 207 16.51 -1.15 5.54
N LEU A 208 15.84 -0.03 5.77
CA LEU A 208 15.40 0.88 4.71
C LEU A 208 16.58 1.53 3.97
N GLU A 209 17.67 1.83 4.68
CA GLU A 209 18.91 2.37 4.09
C GLU A 209 19.53 1.44 3.05
N LYS A 210 19.35 0.12 3.16
CA LYS A 210 19.81 -0.82 2.13
C LYS A 210 19.13 -0.58 0.78
N ILE A 211 17.85 -0.15 0.80
CA ILE A 211 17.12 0.22 -0.43
C ILE A 211 17.66 1.55 -0.97
N ASP A 212 17.87 2.53 -0.08
CA ASP A 212 18.36 3.86 -0.44
C ASP A 212 19.78 3.80 -1.04
N GLN A 213 20.62 2.88 -0.54
CA GLN A 213 21.97 2.62 -1.06
C GLN A 213 21.98 2.16 -2.53
N VAL A 214 20.95 1.46 -3.00
CA VAL A 214 20.89 1.02 -4.42
C VAL A 214 20.84 2.24 -5.34
N GLN A 215 20.06 3.26 -5.00
CA GLN A 215 20.00 4.50 -5.78
C GLN A 215 21.30 5.31 -5.66
N ARG A 216 21.86 5.43 -4.47
CA ARG A 216 23.15 6.13 -4.28
C ARG A 216 24.26 5.48 -5.11
N HIS A 217 24.39 4.15 -5.02
CA HIS A 217 25.37 3.44 -5.83
C HIS A 217 25.16 3.65 -7.35
N PHE A 218 23.92 3.68 -7.80
CA PHE A 218 23.60 3.98 -9.20
C PHE A 218 24.09 5.38 -9.61
N LEU A 219 23.82 6.38 -8.81
CA LEU A 219 24.27 7.78 -9.04
C LEU A 219 25.80 7.91 -8.99
N ASP A 220 26.46 7.25 -8.04
CA ASP A 220 27.91 7.24 -7.92
C ASP A 220 28.58 6.68 -9.20
N LYS A 221 28.02 5.60 -9.76
CA LYS A 221 28.49 5.02 -11.03
C LYS A 221 28.31 5.96 -12.23
N LEU A 222 27.28 6.80 -12.20
CA LEU A 222 27.02 7.83 -13.22
C LEU A 222 27.80 9.13 -12.95
N GLN A 223 28.51 9.24 -11.83
CA GLN A 223 29.21 10.46 -11.38
C GLN A 223 28.28 11.69 -11.30
N VAL A 224 27.04 11.46 -10.83
CA VAL A 224 26.02 12.50 -10.65
C VAL A 224 25.75 12.66 -9.16
N SER A 225 25.85 13.89 -8.64
CA SER A 225 25.48 14.16 -7.24
C SER A 225 23.97 14.00 -7.03
N VAL A 226 23.56 13.73 -5.80
CA VAL A 226 22.14 13.54 -5.44
C VAL A 226 21.36 14.82 -5.69
N GLU A 227 21.92 16.00 -5.40
CA GLU A 227 21.35 17.32 -5.65
C GLU A 227 21.09 17.52 -7.14
N LYS A 228 22.13 17.29 -7.97
CA LYS A 228 22.01 17.42 -9.42
C LYS A 228 20.97 16.44 -9.99
N ALA A 229 20.95 15.21 -9.51
CA ALA A 229 19.96 14.22 -9.91
C ALA A 229 18.54 14.69 -9.57
N PHE A 230 18.35 15.29 -8.39
CA PHE A 230 17.05 15.79 -7.97
C PHE A 230 16.61 17.03 -8.73
N LEU A 231 17.49 18.00 -8.89
CA LEU A 231 17.16 19.30 -9.52
C LEU A 231 16.98 19.17 -11.04
N ASP A 232 17.97 18.57 -11.73
CA ASP A 232 18.01 18.55 -13.18
C ASP A 232 17.13 17.43 -13.78
N PHE A 233 17.08 16.27 -13.13
CA PHE A 233 16.38 15.09 -13.65
C PHE A 233 15.11 14.74 -12.87
N ASN A 234 14.72 15.53 -11.86
CA ASN A 234 13.61 15.20 -10.96
C ASN A 234 13.74 13.77 -10.36
N PHE A 235 14.99 13.42 -10.00
CA PHE A 235 15.33 12.11 -9.47
C PHE A 235 15.57 12.19 -7.97
N ALA A 236 14.47 12.32 -7.22
CA ALA A 236 14.51 12.48 -5.78
C ALA A 236 15.07 11.24 -5.06
N PRO A 237 15.74 11.40 -3.92
CA PRO A 237 16.18 10.28 -3.08
C PRO A 237 15.03 9.34 -2.71
N THR A 238 15.28 8.04 -2.70
CA THR A 238 14.25 7.02 -2.39
C THR A 238 13.62 7.26 -1.01
N LYS A 239 14.40 7.68 -0.01
CA LYS A 239 13.91 8.04 1.32
C LYS A 239 12.88 9.19 1.27
N LEU A 240 13.19 10.26 0.54
CA LEU A 240 12.31 11.41 0.37
C LEU A 240 11.00 11.01 -0.32
N ARG A 241 11.09 10.23 -1.40
CA ARG A 241 9.92 9.73 -2.11
C ARG A 241 9.03 8.87 -1.23
N ARG A 242 9.62 7.99 -0.43
CA ARG A 242 8.90 7.15 0.53
C ARG A 242 8.12 7.98 1.55
N ASN A 243 8.73 9.03 2.11
CA ASN A 243 8.05 9.95 3.03
C ASN A 243 6.88 10.68 2.36
N ILE A 244 7.08 11.21 1.16
CA ILE A 244 6.04 11.90 0.37
C ILE A 244 4.91 10.94 0.01
N ALA A 245 5.20 9.67 -0.30
CA ALA A 245 4.18 8.68 -0.59
C ALA A 245 3.27 8.40 0.62
N ILE A 246 3.85 8.27 1.82
CA ILE A 246 3.07 8.07 3.05
C ILE A 246 2.25 9.31 3.43
N LEU A 247 2.80 10.51 3.29
CA LEU A 247 2.03 11.75 3.46
C LEU A 247 0.88 11.84 2.43
N GLY A 248 1.12 11.39 1.20
CA GLY A 248 0.08 11.27 0.17
C GLY A 248 -1.05 10.32 0.57
N LEU A 249 -0.76 9.22 1.28
CA LEU A 249 -1.77 8.32 1.82
C LEU A 249 -2.61 8.99 2.92
N LEU A 250 -1.98 9.77 3.83
CA LEU A 250 -2.70 10.59 4.81
C LEU A 250 -3.60 11.63 4.12
N HIS A 251 -3.08 12.29 3.09
CA HIS A 251 -3.87 13.26 2.32
C HIS A 251 -5.02 12.60 1.56
N LYS A 252 -4.83 11.40 1.03
CA LYS A 252 -5.91 10.59 0.42
C LYS A 252 -7.06 10.34 1.41
N ARG A 253 -6.71 10.07 2.69
CA ARG A 253 -7.71 9.95 3.77
C ARG A 253 -8.46 11.27 3.97
N VAL A 254 -7.75 12.39 4.01
CA VAL A 254 -8.33 13.74 4.17
C VAL A 254 -9.27 14.10 3.01
N LEU A 255 -8.98 13.67 1.80
CA LEU A 255 -9.85 13.85 0.63
C LEU A 255 -11.08 12.90 0.62
N GLY A 256 -11.21 11.98 1.58
CA GLY A 256 -12.30 10.98 1.58
C GLY A 256 -12.17 9.90 0.51
N LEU A 257 -10.99 9.70 -0.05
CA LEU A 257 -10.72 8.74 -1.13
C LEU A 257 -10.21 7.38 -0.63
N CYS A 258 -10.10 7.20 0.68
CA CYS A 258 -9.73 5.92 1.30
C CYS A 258 -10.96 5.06 1.60
N HIS A 259 -10.71 3.77 1.86
CA HIS A 259 -11.77 2.90 2.37
C HIS A 259 -12.29 3.41 3.73
N PRO A 260 -13.60 3.29 4.03
CA PRO A 260 -14.20 3.83 5.27
C PRO A 260 -13.55 3.34 6.58
N SER A 261 -12.90 2.17 6.58
CA SER A 261 -12.14 1.69 7.76
C SER A 261 -11.02 2.63 8.20
N TYR A 262 -10.48 3.44 7.28
CA TYR A 262 -9.48 4.45 7.61
C TYR A 262 -10.02 5.58 8.49
N ASP A 263 -11.33 5.79 8.54
CA ASP A 263 -11.95 6.80 9.41
C ASP A 263 -11.72 6.48 10.88
N LYS A 264 -11.71 5.20 11.23
CA LYS A 264 -11.42 4.71 12.57
C LYS A 264 -9.92 4.69 12.89
N LEU A 265 -9.10 4.40 11.89
CA LEU A 265 -7.65 4.33 12.06
C LEU A 265 -6.98 5.71 12.11
N LEU A 266 -7.52 6.66 11.35
CA LEU A 266 -7.01 8.02 11.18
C LEU A 266 -8.16 9.02 11.36
N PRO A 267 -8.73 9.16 12.58
CA PRO A 267 -9.85 10.06 12.83
C PRO A 267 -9.41 11.53 12.74
N TRP A 268 -10.38 12.42 12.55
CA TRP A 268 -10.15 13.86 12.58
C TRP A 268 -9.79 14.34 13.99
N TYR A 269 -8.84 15.27 14.09
CA TYR A 269 -8.46 15.88 15.36
C TYR A 269 -9.64 16.57 16.04
N SER A 270 -10.49 17.28 15.28
CA SER A 270 -11.66 17.99 15.77
C SER A 270 -12.73 17.10 16.42
N GLN A 271 -12.72 15.78 16.17
CA GLN A 271 -13.63 14.82 16.81
C GLN A 271 -13.23 14.48 18.25
N HIS A 272 -11.97 14.72 18.61
CA HIS A 272 -11.40 14.34 19.90
C HIS A 272 -11.15 15.53 20.84
N PHE A 273 -11.03 16.74 20.30
CA PHE A 273 -10.72 17.94 21.07
C PHE A 273 -11.59 19.12 20.65
N SER A 274 -12.11 19.84 21.64
CA SER A 274 -12.97 21.01 21.45
C SER A 274 -12.23 22.27 20.94
N SER A 275 -10.91 22.26 20.99
CA SER A 275 -10.08 23.39 20.50
C SER A 275 -9.14 22.89 19.41
N PRO A 276 -9.06 23.55 18.24
CA PRO A 276 -8.05 23.24 17.25
C PRO A 276 -6.65 23.49 17.84
N ARG A 277 -5.66 22.69 17.48
CA ARG A 277 -4.27 23.00 17.77
C ARG A 277 -3.96 24.39 17.22
N ALA A 278 -3.30 25.21 18.03
CA ALA A 278 -2.94 26.58 17.67
C ALA A 278 -1.95 26.68 16.49
N VAL A 279 -1.35 25.55 16.09
CA VAL A 279 -0.32 25.47 15.05
C VAL A 279 -0.76 24.47 13.98
N GLY A 280 -0.62 24.86 12.72
CA GLY A 280 -0.93 23.99 11.57
C GLY A 280 -2.17 24.45 10.79
N HIS A 281 -2.83 23.51 10.15
CA HIS A 281 -3.97 23.73 9.24
C HIS A 281 -5.27 23.16 9.81
N ASN A 282 -6.39 23.43 9.12
CA ASN A 282 -7.73 23.01 9.54
C ASN A 282 -8.07 21.53 9.24
N LYS A 283 -7.19 20.78 8.56
CA LYS A 283 -7.38 19.37 8.14
C LYS A 283 -6.51 18.41 8.96
N GLN A 284 -6.45 18.61 10.28
CA GLN A 284 -5.60 17.82 11.17
C GLN A 284 -6.20 16.44 11.48
N LEU A 285 -5.31 15.44 11.58
CA LEU A 285 -5.63 14.08 11.96
C LEU A 285 -5.20 13.80 13.41
N TYR A 286 -5.91 12.90 14.08
CA TYR A 286 -5.58 12.49 15.44
C TYR A 286 -4.84 11.15 15.45
N GLY A 287 -3.70 11.14 16.13
CA GLY A 287 -2.80 9.98 16.21
C GLY A 287 -2.93 9.21 17.53
N HIS A 288 -4.13 8.75 17.91
CA HIS A 288 -4.38 8.05 19.18
C HIS A 288 -3.48 6.80 19.39
N TRP A 289 -3.08 6.13 18.31
CA TRP A 289 -2.17 4.98 18.37
C TRP A 289 -0.78 5.33 18.90
N LEU A 290 -0.37 6.60 18.85
CA LEU A 290 0.91 7.06 19.39
C LEU A 290 0.93 7.09 20.92
N GLU A 291 -0.24 7.08 21.55
CA GLU A 291 -0.42 7.05 23.01
C GLU A 291 -0.40 5.61 23.53
N ALA A 292 -0.52 4.59 22.67
CA ALA A 292 -0.48 3.20 23.04
C ALA A 292 0.88 2.85 23.71
N THR A 293 0.85 2.28 24.89
CA THR A 293 2.05 1.88 25.62
C THR A 293 2.73 0.66 25.00
N GLN A 294 1.92 -0.24 24.42
CA GLN A 294 2.39 -1.41 23.69
C GLN A 294 2.67 -1.04 22.22
N HIS A 295 3.73 -1.63 21.65
CA HIS A 295 4.13 -1.44 20.25
C HIS A 295 4.41 0.01 19.82
N ARG A 296 4.69 0.89 20.77
CA ARG A 296 4.92 2.34 20.51
C ARG A 296 5.94 2.60 19.40
N THR A 297 7.01 1.80 19.35
CA THR A 297 8.05 1.93 18.30
C THR A 297 7.49 1.57 16.93
N LEU A 298 6.67 0.52 16.81
CA LEU A 298 6.01 0.14 15.57
C LEU A 298 5.09 1.25 15.07
N PHE A 299 4.21 1.78 15.94
CA PHE A 299 3.31 2.87 15.57
C PHE A 299 4.06 4.13 15.18
N ARG A 300 5.09 4.51 15.93
CA ARG A 300 5.94 5.66 15.58
C ARG A 300 6.65 5.49 14.25
N ASN A 301 7.03 4.28 13.88
CA ASN A 301 7.72 4.00 12.62
C ASN A 301 6.77 3.82 11.43
N SER A 302 5.48 3.67 11.67
CA SER A 302 4.45 3.48 10.65
C SER A 302 3.85 4.81 10.15
N ILE A 303 2.79 4.72 9.37
CA ILE A 303 1.98 5.86 8.91
C ILE A 303 1.52 6.76 10.06
N PHE A 304 1.25 6.21 11.25
CA PHE A 304 0.78 6.99 12.40
C PHE A 304 1.84 7.98 12.88
N GLY A 305 3.12 7.64 12.83
CA GLY A 305 4.22 8.56 13.15
C GLY A 305 4.39 9.72 12.15
N MET A 306 3.75 9.66 10.99
CA MET A 306 3.77 10.73 10.00
C MET A 306 2.63 11.74 10.19
N ILE A 307 1.69 11.48 11.10
CA ILE A 307 0.56 12.38 11.39
C ILE A 307 1.06 13.72 11.90
N ASP A 308 2.05 13.75 12.79
CA ASP A 308 2.59 15.01 13.32
C ASP A 308 3.22 15.85 12.20
N ILE A 309 3.92 15.20 11.26
CA ILE A 309 4.50 15.88 10.10
C ILE A 309 3.38 16.43 9.20
N TYR A 310 2.36 15.62 8.93
CA TYR A 310 1.21 16.05 8.15
C TYR A 310 0.51 17.26 8.79
N ASN A 311 0.27 17.20 10.10
CA ASN A 311 -0.43 18.26 10.85
C ASN A 311 0.35 19.58 10.93
N ASN A 312 1.65 19.56 10.67
CA ASN A 312 2.51 20.76 10.62
C ASN A 312 2.71 21.31 9.20
N LEU A 313 2.09 20.73 8.18
CA LEU A 313 2.16 21.24 6.81
C LEU A 313 1.41 22.58 6.69
N PRO A 314 1.83 23.47 5.78
CA PRO A 314 1.11 24.70 5.51
C PRO A 314 -0.31 24.45 4.94
N GLN A 315 -1.25 25.36 5.22
CA GLN A 315 -2.64 25.27 4.76
C GLN A 315 -2.74 25.08 3.24
N TYR A 316 -1.99 25.84 2.44
CA TYR A 316 -2.03 25.76 0.97
C TYR A 316 -1.63 24.37 0.44
N VAL A 317 -0.79 23.64 1.16
CA VAL A 317 -0.38 22.29 0.76
C VAL A 317 -1.51 21.30 0.98
N VAL A 318 -2.19 21.36 2.14
CA VAL A 318 -3.30 20.45 2.47
C VAL A 318 -4.60 20.83 1.77
N ASP A 319 -4.67 21.98 1.14
CA ASP A 319 -5.79 22.40 0.29
C ASP A 319 -5.74 21.81 -1.13
N ALA A 320 -4.66 21.12 -1.46
CA ALA A 320 -4.55 20.41 -2.75
C ALA A 320 -5.75 19.45 -2.95
N GLN A 321 -6.37 19.53 -4.13
CA GLN A 321 -7.59 18.78 -4.45
C GLN A 321 -7.32 17.35 -4.94
N SER A 322 -6.05 16.96 -5.08
CA SER A 322 -5.65 15.60 -5.46
C SER A 322 -4.36 15.20 -4.76
N VAL A 323 -4.19 13.89 -4.59
CA VAL A 323 -2.95 13.32 -4.03
C VAL A 323 -1.73 13.69 -4.88
N SER A 324 -1.87 13.70 -6.20
CA SER A 324 -0.78 14.06 -7.12
C SER A 324 -0.35 15.53 -6.96
N ALA A 325 -1.32 16.46 -6.87
CA ALA A 325 -1.02 17.88 -6.63
C ALA A 325 -0.34 18.08 -5.25
N PHE A 326 -0.85 17.42 -4.21
CA PHE A 326 -0.25 17.44 -2.88
C PHE A 326 1.21 16.97 -2.88
N GLN A 327 1.48 15.80 -3.47
CA GLN A 327 2.83 15.26 -3.57
C GLN A 327 3.75 16.13 -4.43
N GLY A 328 3.21 16.79 -5.46
CA GLY A 328 3.90 17.77 -6.28
C GLY A 328 4.36 18.98 -5.47
N LEU A 329 3.49 19.52 -4.60
CA LEU A 329 3.84 20.63 -3.70
C LEU A 329 4.94 20.24 -2.71
N LEU A 330 4.85 19.06 -2.09
CA LEU A 330 5.91 18.56 -1.19
C LEU A 330 7.26 18.40 -1.92
N THR A 331 7.21 17.87 -3.15
CA THR A 331 8.42 17.75 -3.99
C THR A 331 9.01 19.12 -4.30
N LYS A 332 8.18 20.13 -4.57
CA LYS A 332 8.61 21.52 -4.81
C LYS A 332 9.28 22.12 -3.57
N MET A 333 8.69 21.94 -2.39
CA MET A 333 9.28 22.38 -1.12
C MET A 333 10.66 21.73 -0.89
N ALA A 334 10.79 20.43 -1.13
CA ALA A 334 12.07 19.74 -0.99
C ALA A 334 13.12 20.26 -2.00
N LYS A 335 12.71 20.58 -3.25
CA LYS A 335 13.60 21.19 -4.25
C LYS A 335 14.11 22.56 -3.82
N ILE A 336 13.25 23.41 -3.26
CA ILE A 336 13.65 24.72 -2.76
C ILE A 336 14.69 24.58 -1.65
N ARG A 337 14.49 23.65 -0.72
CA ARG A 337 15.48 23.35 0.33
C ARG A 337 16.81 22.84 -0.23
N CYS A 338 16.76 21.96 -1.22
CA CYS A 338 17.95 21.48 -1.93
C CYS A 338 18.70 22.62 -2.61
N GLN A 339 18.01 23.55 -3.29
CA GLN A 339 18.59 24.71 -3.96
C GLN A 339 19.24 25.70 -2.97
N ARG A 340 18.72 25.77 -1.75
CA ARG A 340 19.30 26.60 -0.65
C ARG A 340 20.48 25.92 0.04
N ASN A 341 20.84 24.69 -0.37
CA ASN A 341 21.88 23.86 0.27
C ASN A 341 21.60 23.57 1.76
N ASP A 342 20.33 23.42 2.14
CA ASP A 342 19.96 23.00 3.49
C ASP A 342 20.56 21.63 3.79
N VAL A 343 21.29 21.48 4.89
CA VAL A 343 22.04 20.24 5.23
C VAL A 343 21.12 19.00 5.27
N ASP A 344 19.88 19.17 5.71
CA ASP A 344 18.93 18.08 5.92
C ASP A 344 17.84 17.96 4.84
N TRP A 345 18.02 18.55 3.66
CA TRP A 345 17.00 18.55 2.62
C TRP A 345 16.56 17.14 2.18
N GLU A 346 17.48 16.16 2.11
CA GLU A 346 17.16 14.76 1.80
C GLU A 346 16.23 14.12 2.84
N SER A 347 16.28 14.62 4.07
CA SER A 347 15.46 14.19 5.20
C SER A 347 14.19 15.03 5.36
N SER A 348 13.84 15.86 4.36
CA SER A 348 12.59 16.60 4.35
C SER A 348 11.43 15.65 4.59
N PHE A 349 10.51 16.03 5.47
CA PHE A 349 9.37 15.23 5.89
C PHE A 349 9.74 13.88 6.56
N ALA A 350 11.01 13.70 6.94
CA ALA A 350 11.39 12.54 7.75
C ALA A 350 10.93 12.76 9.20
N ARG A 351 10.46 11.68 9.80
CA ARG A 351 10.20 11.68 11.24
C ARG A 351 11.49 11.86 12.00
N ARG A 352 11.56 12.83 12.93
CA ARG A 352 12.69 13.02 13.82
C ARG A 352 12.72 11.94 14.91
N ALA A 353 13.88 11.36 15.13
CA ALA A 353 14.14 10.53 16.31
C ALA A 353 14.47 11.51 17.47
N GLY A 354 13.53 11.75 18.38
CA GLY A 354 13.78 12.55 19.57
C GLY A 354 12.54 13.28 20.12
N PRO A 355 12.52 13.68 21.39
CA PRO A 355 11.36 14.31 22.01
C PRO A 355 11.10 15.76 21.58
N ASP A 356 12.01 16.40 20.86
CA ASP A 356 11.92 17.81 20.48
C ASP A 356 11.48 17.99 19.03
N LEU A 357 10.18 17.80 18.78
CA LEU A 357 9.52 18.34 17.60
C LEU A 357 9.19 19.81 17.88
N ASP A 358 10.20 20.68 17.81
CA ASP A 358 9.97 22.11 17.71
C ASP A 358 9.44 22.38 16.29
N GLY A 359 8.17 22.81 16.19
CA GLY A 359 7.50 23.10 14.92
C GLY A 359 8.09 24.25 14.11
N SER A 360 9.16 24.87 14.62
CA SER A 360 9.78 26.07 14.06
C SER A 360 10.44 25.90 12.69
N ILE A 361 10.80 24.67 12.30
CA ILE A 361 11.58 24.46 11.06
C ILE A 361 10.72 24.45 9.78
N ILE A 362 9.43 24.14 9.89
CA ILE A 362 8.55 24.14 8.71
C ILE A 362 7.94 25.53 8.45
N GLN A 363 7.79 26.35 9.48
CA GLN A 363 7.20 27.70 9.38
C GLN A 363 8.17 28.79 8.93
N ALA A 364 9.47 28.62 9.10
CA ALA A 364 10.45 29.68 8.86
C ALA A 364 10.74 29.97 7.38
N ASP A 365 10.33 29.13 6.42
CA ASP A 365 10.90 29.15 5.08
C ASP A 365 9.93 29.31 3.91
N VAL A 366 8.65 29.57 4.15
CA VAL A 366 7.73 29.95 3.07
C VAL A 366 7.40 31.44 3.24
N GLY A 367 8.36 32.29 2.91
CA GLY A 367 8.10 33.70 2.67
C GLY A 367 7.09 33.86 1.51
N ASP A 368 6.32 34.94 1.54
CA ASP A 368 5.25 35.30 0.59
C ASP A 368 5.67 35.47 -0.89
N ASP A 369 6.90 35.06 -1.27
CA ASP A 369 7.45 35.21 -2.62
C ASP A 369 7.34 33.93 -3.46
N LEU A 370 6.17 33.35 -3.57
CA LEU A 370 5.90 32.37 -4.64
C LEU A 370 5.37 33.12 -5.88
N PRO A 371 6.08 33.12 -7.03
CA PRO A 371 5.51 33.66 -8.24
C PRO A 371 4.26 32.84 -8.62
N VAL A 372 3.14 33.52 -8.78
CA VAL A 372 1.95 32.98 -9.42
C VAL A 372 2.37 32.63 -10.85
N LEU A 373 2.43 31.35 -11.16
CA LEU A 373 2.60 30.89 -12.52
C LEU A 373 1.21 30.61 -13.09
N ASP A 374 0.83 31.41 -14.09
CA ASP A 374 -0.29 31.21 -15.00
C ASP A 374 -0.22 29.86 -15.73
#